data_1866a297c490e08bcf9cf1ce22526d48
#
_entry.id   1866a297c490e08bcf9cf1ce22526d48
#
_cell.length_a   1.000
_cell.length_b   1.000
_cell.length_c   1.000
_cell.angle_alpha   90.00
_cell.angle_beta   90.00
_cell.angle_gamma   90.00
#
_symmetry.space_group_name_H-M   'P 1'
#
loop_
_entity.id
_entity.type
_entity.pdbx_description
1 polymer ?
#
loop_
_entity_poly.entity_id
_entity_poly.type
_entity_poly.pdbx_seq_one_letter_code
_entity_poly.pdbx_strand_id
1 'polypeptide(L)'
;MANMSMKKNPIPEQEPLVRNKNFEEVALGYTEEIAIDEAKRCLGCRQHPCMSGCPVHVRIPEFIAKVAEGEFEEAYKIITSTNSLPAVCGRVCPQENQCEGKCVRGLKGESVGIGRLERFVADWHAAHADPNAKVEKPVSNGHRVAVVGSGPAGLTCAGDLARMGYEVTVYELFHKAGGVLVYGIPEFRLPKAIVAREVASLEAMGVKIVTDAVVGRAISIDELLTEEGFEAVFLGSGAGLPRFLGIPGENLLGVYSANEFLTRINLMKAYREDYDTPIKHHKCVAVVGAGNVAMDAARCAKRLGAEHVYVVYRRSMEEVPARKEEVHHAQEEEVEFKLLTNPVRVIGDEKGYVTGIECIKMELGEPDEKGRRRPIPVEGSNFVLEVDAMIDALGTSPNPLLRMTTPGLEADKHGCLIADEKGKTTHEGVYAGGDAVTGAATVILAMGAGKNAAAAIDEYIKNKNA
;
A
#
# COMPACT_ATOMS: atom_id res chain seq x y z
N MET A 1 -12.68 -17.82 -29.36
CA MET A 1 -12.88 -19.09 -28.60
C MET A 1 -12.37 -18.90 -27.19
N ALA A 2 -12.97 -19.57 -26.18
CA ALA A 2 -12.49 -19.51 -24.82
C ALA A 2 -11.10 -20.18 -24.68
N ASN A 3 -10.18 -19.57 -23.94
CA ASN A 3 -8.89 -20.16 -23.62
C ASN A 3 -9.03 -21.09 -22.39
N MET A 4 -8.85 -22.38 -22.56
CA MET A 4 -8.99 -23.39 -21.51
C MET A 4 -7.66 -23.73 -20.82
N SER A 5 -6.57 -22.99 -21.09
CA SER A 5 -5.29 -23.19 -20.40
C SER A 5 -5.45 -23.19 -18.88
N MET A 6 -4.83 -24.17 -18.22
CA MET A 6 -4.83 -24.27 -16.75
C MET A 6 -3.85 -23.31 -16.09
N LYS A 7 -2.92 -22.76 -16.84
CA LYS A 7 -1.93 -21.77 -16.38
C LYS A 7 -2.32 -20.38 -16.86
N LYS A 8 -2.09 -19.36 -16.03
CA LYS A 8 -2.21 -17.96 -16.45
C LYS A 8 -1.02 -17.57 -17.33
N ASN A 9 -1.22 -16.60 -18.20
CA ASN A 9 -0.12 -16.05 -18.97
C ASN A 9 0.93 -15.43 -18.03
N PRO A 10 2.25 -15.74 -18.23
CA PRO A 10 3.29 -15.09 -17.44
C PRO A 10 3.30 -13.59 -17.73
N ILE A 11 3.63 -12.80 -16.72
CA ILE A 11 3.91 -11.39 -16.94
C ILE A 11 5.37 -11.25 -17.36
N PRO A 12 5.68 -10.49 -18.43
CA PRO A 12 7.06 -10.17 -18.76
C PRO A 12 7.72 -9.38 -17.64
N GLU A 13 8.96 -9.72 -17.29
CA GLU A 13 9.71 -9.09 -16.19
C GLU A 13 11.16 -8.85 -16.60
N GLN A 14 11.82 -7.92 -15.90
CA GLN A 14 13.27 -7.74 -16.03
C GLN A 14 14.01 -8.96 -15.45
N GLU A 15 15.13 -9.32 -16.07
CA GLU A 15 16.02 -10.39 -15.58
C GLU A 15 16.50 -10.10 -14.14
N PRO A 16 16.48 -11.07 -13.22
CA PRO A 16 16.75 -10.88 -11.80
C PRO A 16 18.06 -10.15 -11.48
N LEU A 17 19.18 -10.55 -12.11
CA LEU A 17 20.50 -9.95 -11.87
C LEU A 17 20.69 -8.59 -12.58
N VAL A 18 19.74 -8.18 -13.42
CA VAL A 18 19.68 -6.84 -14.00
C VAL A 18 18.83 -5.93 -13.12
N ARG A 19 17.61 -6.41 -12.75
CA ARG A 19 16.66 -5.61 -11.99
C ARG A 19 17.11 -5.32 -10.56
N ASN A 20 17.96 -6.16 -9.97
CA ASN A 20 18.49 -5.93 -8.61
C ASN A 20 19.54 -4.80 -8.52
N LYS A 21 19.85 -4.14 -9.65
CA LYS A 21 20.84 -3.03 -9.76
C LYS A 21 20.21 -1.72 -10.22
N ASN A 22 18.89 -1.68 -10.46
CA ASN A 22 18.18 -0.49 -10.91
C ASN A 22 16.85 -0.32 -10.17
N PHE A 23 16.22 0.86 -10.31
CA PHE A 23 14.93 1.17 -9.71
C PHE A 23 13.79 1.22 -10.74
N GLU A 24 14.02 0.73 -11.95
CA GLU A 24 12.99 0.64 -12.98
C GLU A 24 11.95 -0.44 -12.63
N GLU A 25 10.74 -0.29 -13.16
CA GLU A 25 9.63 -1.21 -12.86
C GLU A 25 10.00 -2.65 -13.25
N VAL A 26 9.86 -3.58 -12.30
CA VAL A 26 10.26 -4.99 -12.47
C VAL A 26 9.36 -5.71 -13.47
N ALA A 27 8.04 -5.66 -13.25
CA ALA A 27 7.07 -6.25 -14.14
C ALA A 27 6.78 -5.31 -15.31
N LEU A 28 6.89 -5.78 -16.54
CA LEU A 28 6.76 -4.96 -17.75
C LEU A 28 5.31 -4.85 -18.26
N GLY A 29 4.39 -5.63 -17.68
CA GLY A 29 2.98 -5.64 -18.09
C GLY A 29 2.67 -6.59 -19.25
N TYR A 30 1.39 -6.69 -19.59
CA TYR A 30 0.93 -7.47 -20.76
C TYR A 30 0.96 -6.64 -22.03
N THR A 31 1.19 -7.31 -23.18
CA THR A 31 0.81 -6.78 -24.50
C THR A 31 -0.70 -6.96 -24.72
N GLU A 32 -1.24 -6.34 -25.77
CA GLU A 32 -2.66 -6.50 -26.15
C GLU A 32 -3.01 -7.98 -26.42
N GLU A 33 -2.13 -8.71 -27.13
CA GLU A 33 -2.35 -10.10 -27.45
C GLU A 33 -2.37 -10.98 -26.19
N ILE A 34 -1.42 -10.77 -25.27
CA ILE A 34 -1.35 -11.51 -23.99
C ILE A 34 -2.58 -11.19 -23.15
N ALA A 35 -2.99 -9.93 -23.09
CA ALA A 35 -4.16 -9.51 -22.32
C ALA A 35 -5.46 -10.12 -22.85
N ILE A 36 -5.66 -10.10 -24.18
CA ILE A 36 -6.82 -10.71 -24.82
C ILE A 36 -6.83 -12.23 -24.58
N ASP A 37 -5.69 -12.90 -24.70
CA ASP A 37 -5.59 -14.34 -24.46
C ASP A 37 -5.87 -14.71 -23.00
N GLU A 38 -5.31 -13.95 -22.04
CA GLU A 38 -5.59 -14.12 -20.60
C GLU A 38 -7.06 -13.84 -20.26
N ALA A 39 -7.64 -12.79 -20.84
CA ALA A 39 -9.04 -12.46 -20.63
C ALA A 39 -9.99 -13.57 -21.09
N LYS A 40 -9.66 -14.26 -22.20
CA LYS A 40 -10.41 -15.42 -22.71
C LYS A 40 -10.38 -16.63 -21.78
N ARG A 41 -9.54 -16.66 -20.75
CA ARG A 41 -9.56 -17.68 -19.70
C ARG A 41 -10.71 -17.48 -18.71
N CYS A 42 -11.32 -16.31 -18.67
CA CYS A 42 -12.45 -16.05 -17.78
C CYS A 42 -13.67 -16.87 -18.19
N LEU A 43 -14.31 -17.53 -17.21
CA LEU A 43 -15.48 -18.38 -17.45
C LEU A 43 -16.81 -17.61 -17.44
N GLY A 44 -16.81 -16.29 -17.15
CA GLY A 44 -18.04 -15.51 -17.01
C GLY A 44 -19.00 -16.10 -15.97
N CYS A 45 -18.49 -16.49 -14.78
CA CYS A 45 -19.26 -17.20 -13.76
C CYS A 45 -20.52 -16.43 -13.35
N ARG A 46 -21.69 -17.10 -13.31
CA ARG A 46 -22.98 -16.46 -12.98
C ARG A 46 -23.02 -15.77 -11.61
N GLN A 47 -22.29 -16.32 -10.60
CA GLN A 47 -22.28 -15.79 -9.23
C GLN A 47 -21.15 -14.77 -8.99
N HIS A 48 -20.27 -14.52 -9.98
CA HIS A 48 -19.17 -13.56 -9.92
C HIS A 48 -18.35 -13.59 -8.60
N PRO A 49 -17.84 -14.75 -8.13
CA PRO A 49 -17.20 -14.84 -6.81
C PRO A 49 -15.96 -13.95 -6.67
N CYS A 50 -15.25 -13.64 -7.78
CA CYS A 50 -14.13 -12.71 -7.79
C CYS A 50 -14.52 -11.30 -7.32
N MET A 51 -15.73 -10.83 -7.60
CA MET A 51 -16.20 -9.50 -7.15
C MET A 51 -16.31 -9.42 -5.63
N SER A 52 -16.75 -10.50 -4.95
CA SER A 52 -16.82 -10.54 -3.49
C SER A 52 -15.45 -10.50 -2.82
N GLY A 53 -14.38 -10.76 -3.56
CA GLY A 53 -13.00 -10.63 -3.10
C GLY A 53 -12.40 -9.23 -3.31
N CYS A 54 -13.12 -8.32 -3.96
CA CYS A 54 -12.65 -6.96 -4.22
C CYS A 54 -13.31 -5.95 -3.26
N PRO A 55 -12.55 -5.30 -2.37
CA PRO A 55 -13.10 -4.36 -1.38
C PRO A 55 -13.78 -3.11 -1.99
N VAL A 56 -13.49 -2.77 -3.24
CA VAL A 56 -14.15 -1.67 -3.97
C VAL A 56 -15.14 -2.16 -5.02
N HIS A 57 -15.43 -3.46 -5.03
CA HIS A 57 -16.48 -4.08 -5.86
C HIS A 57 -16.36 -3.82 -7.37
N VAL A 58 -15.14 -3.90 -7.93
CA VAL A 58 -14.92 -3.80 -9.37
C VAL A 58 -15.76 -4.87 -10.08
N ARG A 59 -16.45 -4.49 -11.15
CA ARG A 59 -17.25 -5.39 -12.00
C ARG A 59 -16.37 -6.27 -12.88
N ILE A 60 -15.62 -7.19 -12.21
CA ILE A 60 -14.50 -7.95 -12.77
C ILE A 60 -14.89 -8.75 -14.04
N PRO A 61 -15.97 -9.55 -14.07
CA PRO A 61 -16.31 -10.29 -15.28
C PRO A 61 -16.65 -9.39 -16.47
N GLU A 62 -17.22 -8.23 -16.21
CA GLU A 62 -17.62 -7.29 -17.26
C GLU A 62 -16.40 -6.64 -17.92
N PHE A 63 -15.46 -6.10 -17.13
CA PHE A 63 -14.26 -5.51 -17.74
C PHE A 63 -13.39 -6.57 -18.45
N ILE A 64 -13.29 -7.80 -17.91
CA ILE A 64 -12.55 -8.88 -18.55
C ILE A 64 -13.20 -9.27 -19.87
N ALA A 65 -14.53 -9.30 -19.97
CA ALA A 65 -15.23 -9.55 -21.22
C ALA A 65 -14.85 -8.50 -22.28
N LYS A 66 -14.80 -7.22 -21.88
CA LYS A 66 -14.39 -6.13 -22.79
C LYS A 66 -12.93 -6.24 -23.23
N VAL A 67 -12.02 -6.65 -22.32
CA VAL A 67 -10.63 -6.96 -22.71
C VAL A 67 -10.57 -8.10 -23.73
N ALA A 68 -11.36 -9.16 -23.55
CA ALA A 68 -11.41 -10.29 -24.48
C ALA A 68 -11.93 -9.91 -25.88
N GLU A 69 -12.74 -8.85 -25.97
CA GLU A 69 -13.29 -8.24 -27.20
C GLU A 69 -12.34 -7.22 -27.84
N GLY A 70 -11.26 -6.80 -27.14
CA GLY A 70 -10.36 -5.73 -27.57
C GLY A 70 -10.87 -4.33 -27.30
N GLU A 71 -11.97 -4.18 -26.54
CA GLU A 71 -12.60 -2.91 -26.18
C GLU A 71 -12.00 -2.35 -24.87
N PHE A 72 -10.72 -1.97 -24.90
CA PHE A 72 -9.95 -1.63 -23.69
C PHE A 72 -10.43 -0.35 -23.01
N GLU A 73 -10.89 0.65 -23.79
CA GLU A 73 -11.44 1.88 -23.22
C GLU A 73 -12.76 1.63 -22.46
N GLU A 74 -13.64 0.76 -22.97
CA GLU A 74 -14.85 0.37 -22.26
C GLU A 74 -14.52 -0.44 -21.01
N ALA A 75 -13.50 -1.30 -21.05
CA ALA A 75 -12.98 -1.99 -19.87
C ALA A 75 -12.48 -1.00 -18.80
N TYR A 76 -11.78 0.07 -19.19
CA TYR A 76 -11.32 1.13 -18.29
C TYR A 76 -12.49 1.85 -17.61
N LYS A 77 -13.51 2.24 -18.36
CA LYS A 77 -14.74 2.89 -17.82
C LYS A 77 -15.43 1.99 -16.80
N ILE A 78 -15.49 0.67 -17.05
CA ILE A 78 -16.07 -0.28 -16.10
C ILE A 78 -15.27 -0.31 -14.80
N ILE A 79 -13.94 -0.40 -14.87
CA ILE A 79 -13.08 -0.41 -13.69
C ILE A 79 -13.21 0.89 -12.90
N THR A 80 -13.10 2.03 -13.57
CA THR A 80 -13.08 3.36 -12.92
C THR A 80 -14.44 3.80 -12.38
N SER A 81 -15.52 3.11 -12.76
CA SER A 81 -16.84 3.33 -12.15
C SER A 81 -16.87 3.05 -10.64
N THR A 82 -15.95 2.25 -10.13
CA THR A 82 -15.88 1.89 -8.70
C THR A 82 -14.47 2.00 -8.10
N ASN A 83 -13.42 1.96 -8.91
CA ASN A 83 -12.02 2.02 -8.50
C ASN A 83 -11.38 3.34 -8.96
N SER A 84 -10.98 4.17 -8.01
CA SER A 84 -10.36 5.48 -8.28
C SER A 84 -8.85 5.39 -8.59
N LEU A 85 -8.20 4.24 -8.34
CA LEU A 85 -6.75 4.05 -8.50
C LEU A 85 -6.41 2.73 -9.22
N PRO A 86 -6.93 2.50 -10.44
CA PRO A 86 -6.80 1.20 -11.12
C PRO A 86 -5.35 0.83 -11.45
N ALA A 87 -4.52 1.79 -11.87
CA ALA A 87 -3.12 1.53 -12.21
C ALA A 87 -2.29 1.13 -10.97
N VAL A 88 -2.65 1.66 -9.80
CA VAL A 88 -2.08 1.28 -8.50
C VAL A 88 -2.56 -0.12 -8.10
N CYS A 89 -3.87 -0.37 -8.12
CA CYS A 89 -4.46 -1.64 -7.69
C CYS A 89 -3.93 -2.82 -8.52
N GLY A 90 -3.83 -2.68 -9.83
CA GLY A 90 -3.29 -3.71 -10.71
C GLY A 90 -1.85 -4.12 -10.38
N ARG A 91 -1.07 -3.22 -9.73
CA ARG A 91 0.34 -3.45 -9.33
C ARG A 91 0.51 -3.97 -7.91
N VAL A 92 -0.25 -3.43 -6.94
CA VAL A 92 0.08 -3.61 -5.52
C VAL A 92 -0.93 -4.43 -4.71
N CYS A 93 -2.12 -4.69 -5.24
CA CYS A 93 -3.10 -5.55 -4.55
C CYS A 93 -2.55 -6.97 -4.34
N PRO A 94 -2.77 -7.59 -3.18
CA PRO A 94 -2.49 -9.01 -2.98
C PRO A 94 -3.63 -9.85 -3.59
N GLN A 95 -3.71 -9.86 -4.93
CA GLN A 95 -4.81 -10.47 -5.67
C GLN A 95 -5.01 -11.94 -5.33
N GLU A 96 -3.93 -12.67 -5.03
CA GLU A 96 -3.93 -14.07 -4.62
C GLU A 96 -4.79 -14.35 -3.37
N ASN A 97 -4.95 -13.35 -2.51
CA ASN A 97 -5.77 -13.44 -1.29
C ASN A 97 -7.13 -12.73 -1.44
N GLN A 98 -7.40 -12.10 -2.58
CA GLN A 98 -8.58 -11.27 -2.85
C GLN A 98 -9.35 -11.81 -4.06
N CYS A 99 -9.44 -11.02 -5.14
CA CYS A 99 -10.23 -11.36 -6.33
C CYS A 99 -9.75 -12.65 -7.00
N GLU A 100 -8.46 -12.84 -7.17
CA GLU A 100 -7.88 -14.06 -7.77
C GLU A 100 -8.04 -15.28 -6.85
N GLY A 101 -7.93 -15.08 -5.53
CA GLY A 101 -8.18 -16.13 -4.52
C GLY A 101 -9.62 -16.65 -4.50
N LYS A 102 -10.57 -15.89 -5.07
CA LYS A 102 -11.98 -16.30 -5.23
C LYS A 102 -12.30 -16.80 -6.65
N CYS A 103 -11.33 -16.77 -7.56
CA CYS A 103 -11.54 -17.17 -8.94
C CYS A 103 -11.77 -18.68 -9.07
N VAL A 104 -12.88 -19.08 -9.72
CA VAL A 104 -13.24 -20.51 -9.92
C VAL A 104 -12.15 -21.28 -10.69
N ARG A 105 -11.41 -20.61 -11.59
CA ARG A 105 -10.29 -21.24 -12.30
C ARG A 105 -9.21 -21.75 -11.35
N GLY A 106 -9.02 -21.07 -10.21
CA GLY A 106 -8.06 -21.45 -9.18
C GLY A 106 -8.35 -22.79 -8.48
N LEU A 107 -9.57 -23.34 -8.63
CA LEU A 107 -9.93 -24.64 -8.04
C LEU A 107 -9.25 -25.84 -8.74
N LYS A 108 -8.93 -25.71 -10.02
CA LYS A 108 -8.34 -26.81 -10.82
C LYS A 108 -7.01 -26.43 -11.52
N GLY A 109 -6.62 -25.17 -11.42
CA GLY A 109 -5.40 -24.65 -12.03
C GLY A 109 -5.07 -23.30 -11.46
N GLU A 110 -4.54 -22.37 -12.26
CA GLU A 110 -4.28 -21.01 -11.86
C GLU A 110 -5.50 -20.12 -12.13
N SER A 111 -5.77 -19.20 -11.20
CA SER A 111 -6.77 -18.13 -11.37
C SER A 111 -6.53 -17.34 -12.66
N VAL A 112 -7.53 -16.62 -13.13
CA VAL A 112 -7.33 -15.58 -14.15
C VAL A 112 -6.46 -14.48 -13.54
N GLY A 113 -5.53 -13.94 -14.31
CA GLY A 113 -4.65 -12.83 -13.92
C GLY A 113 -5.40 -11.51 -13.85
N ILE A 114 -6.33 -11.39 -12.90
CA ILE A 114 -7.28 -10.26 -12.80
C ILE A 114 -6.52 -8.95 -12.59
N GLY A 115 -5.57 -8.93 -11.65
CA GLY A 115 -4.76 -7.74 -11.40
C GLY A 115 -3.86 -7.36 -12.57
N ARG A 116 -3.33 -8.35 -13.29
CA ARG A 116 -2.53 -8.13 -14.51
C ARG A 116 -3.36 -7.49 -15.63
N LEU A 117 -4.62 -7.93 -15.78
CA LEU A 117 -5.56 -7.35 -16.73
C LEU A 117 -6.01 -5.95 -16.31
N GLU A 118 -6.28 -5.72 -15.03
CA GLU A 118 -6.60 -4.38 -14.49
C GLU A 118 -5.45 -3.39 -14.74
N ARG A 119 -4.21 -3.82 -14.47
CA ARG A 119 -3.01 -3.05 -14.78
C ARG A 119 -2.91 -2.74 -16.27
N PHE A 120 -3.05 -3.76 -17.12
CA PHE A 120 -2.98 -3.59 -18.57
C PHE A 120 -3.98 -2.54 -19.07
N VAL A 121 -5.24 -2.64 -18.63
CA VAL A 121 -6.28 -1.68 -19.03
C VAL A 121 -5.95 -0.26 -18.61
N ALA A 122 -5.47 -0.07 -17.38
CA ALA A 122 -5.09 1.24 -16.87
C ALA A 122 -3.88 1.84 -17.61
N ASP A 123 -2.88 1.01 -17.92
CA ASP A 123 -1.67 1.43 -18.66
C ASP A 123 -2.01 1.72 -20.13
N TRP A 124 -2.86 0.91 -20.75
CA TRP A 124 -3.33 1.10 -22.11
C TRP A 124 -4.10 2.43 -22.25
N HIS A 125 -5.07 2.69 -21.36
CA HIS A 125 -5.81 3.95 -21.33
C HIS A 125 -4.85 5.14 -21.21
N ALA A 126 -3.89 5.07 -20.30
CA ALA A 126 -2.93 6.15 -20.10
C ALA A 126 -2.03 6.42 -21.32
N ALA A 127 -1.73 5.40 -22.12
CA ALA A 127 -0.95 5.53 -23.34
C ALA A 127 -1.76 6.07 -24.53
N HIS A 128 -3.09 5.91 -24.53
CA HIS A 128 -3.98 6.26 -25.64
C HIS A 128 -4.93 7.43 -25.34
N ALA A 129 -5.01 7.86 -24.06
CA ALA A 129 -5.84 9.00 -23.69
C ALA A 129 -5.38 10.29 -24.39
N ASP A 130 -6.35 11.05 -24.92
CA ASP A 130 -6.05 12.38 -25.46
C ASP A 130 -5.57 13.31 -24.32
N PRO A 131 -4.33 13.80 -24.34
CA PRO A 131 -3.81 14.70 -23.30
C PRO A 131 -4.57 16.04 -23.23
N ASN A 132 -5.36 16.38 -24.26
CA ASN A 132 -6.17 17.58 -24.33
C ASN A 132 -7.63 17.34 -24.03
N ALA A 133 -8.04 16.10 -23.73
CA ALA A 133 -9.43 15.79 -23.38
C ALA A 133 -9.85 16.60 -22.15
N LYS A 134 -10.94 17.31 -22.27
CA LYS A 134 -11.53 18.03 -21.14
C LYS A 134 -12.20 17.04 -20.20
N VAL A 135 -11.69 16.98 -18.98
CA VAL A 135 -12.39 16.25 -17.92
C VAL A 135 -13.64 17.04 -17.54
N GLU A 136 -14.82 16.45 -17.71
CA GLU A 136 -16.05 17.05 -17.24
C GLU A 136 -16.05 17.08 -15.71
N LYS A 137 -16.08 18.29 -15.15
CA LYS A 137 -16.23 18.44 -13.70
C LYS A 137 -17.66 18.18 -13.30
N PRO A 138 -17.92 17.38 -12.27
CA PRO A 138 -19.26 17.23 -11.71
C PRO A 138 -19.86 18.58 -11.32
N VAL A 139 -21.17 18.71 -11.46
CA VAL A 139 -21.88 19.93 -11.04
C VAL A 139 -21.80 20.02 -9.53
N SER A 140 -21.35 21.19 -9.00
CA SER A 140 -21.28 21.41 -7.55
C SER A 140 -22.65 21.30 -6.90
N ASN A 141 -22.72 20.59 -5.79
CA ASN A 141 -23.90 20.50 -4.94
C ASN A 141 -23.91 21.60 -3.84
N GLY A 142 -22.87 22.45 -3.80
CA GLY A 142 -22.75 23.56 -2.86
C GLY A 142 -22.19 23.19 -1.49
N HIS A 143 -21.82 21.91 -1.27
CA HIS A 143 -21.33 21.40 0.02
C HIS A 143 -19.82 21.14 -0.01
N ARG A 144 -19.15 21.31 1.12
CA ARG A 144 -17.70 21.25 1.28
C ARG A 144 -17.28 20.16 2.24
N VAL A 145 -16.29 19.36 1.87
CA VAL A 145 -15.72 18.29 2.71
C VAL A 145 -14.20 18.39 2.75
N ALA A 146 -13.62 18.30 3.94
CA ALA A 146 -12.17 18.19 4.13
C ALA A 146 -11.74 16.71 4.23
N VAL A 147 -10.60 16.39 3.65
CA VAL A 147 -9.96 15.07 3.75
C VAL A 147 -8.56 15.25 4.30
N VAL A 148 -8.22 14.56 5.38
CA VAL A 148 -6.92 14.62 6.04
C VAL A 148 -6.10 13.38 5.68
N GLY A 149 -5.05 13.60 4.89
CA GLY A 149 -4.19 12.55 4.32
C GLY A 149 -4.57 12.16 2.89
N SER A 150 -3.58 12.17 2.01
CA SER A 150 -3.71 11.82 0.59
C SER A 150 -3.29 10.37 0.28
N GLY A 151 -3.31 9.48 1.28
CA GLY A 151 -3.13 8.05 1.05
C GLY A 151 -4.32 7.41 0.31
N PRO A 152 -4.29 6.10 0.06
CA PRO A 152 -5.33 5.40 -0.71
C PRO A 152 -6.76 5.64 -0.19
N ALA A 153 -6.96 5.67 1.13
CA ALA A 153 -8.26 5.94 1.73
C ALA A 153 -8.74 7.37 1.42
N GLY A 154 -7.86 8.36 1.64
CA GLY A 154 -8.19 9.78 1.40
C GLY A 154 -8.44 10.09 -0.07
N LEU A 155 -7.58 9.61 -0.98
CA LEU A 155 -7.77 9.81 -2.42
C LEU A 155 -9.06 9.17 -2.92
N THR A 156 -9.42 7.98 -2.42
CA THR A 156 -10.68 7.32 -2.81
C THR A 156 -11.89 8.07 -2.26
N CYS A 157 -11.87 8.46 -0.99
CA CYS A 157 -12.93 9.26 -0.39
C CYS A 157 -13.12 10.58 -1.14
N ALA A 158 -12.03 11.30 -1.43
CA ALA A 158 -12.06 12.56 -2.17
C ALA A 158 -12.62 12.39 -3.59
N GLY A 159 -12.19 11.33 -4.31
CA GLY A 159 -12.67 11.05 -5.66
C GLY A 159 -14.16 10.71 -5.71
N ASP A 160 -14.64 9.89 -4.76
CA ASP A 160 -16.05 9.53 -4.71
C ASP A 160 -16.93 10.74 -4.33
N LEU A 161 -16.53 11.55 -3.37
CA LEU A 161 -17.22 12.79 -2.99
C LEU A 161 -17.21 13.81 -4.13
N ALA A 162 -16.09 13.98 -4.84
CA ALA A 162 -16.02 14.88 -5.99
C ALA A 162 -16.99 14.44 -7.10
N ARG A 163 -17.13 13.13 -7.39
CA ARG A 163 -18.12 12.61 -8.34
C ARG A 163 -19.57 12.90 -7.93
N MET A 164 -19.83 13.00 -6.62
CA MET A 164 -21.14 13.38 -6.06
C MET A 164 -21.39 14.90 -6.07
N GLY A 165 -20.43 15.70 -6.56
CA GLY A 165 -20.52 17.14 -6.68
C GLY A 165 -20.04 17.94 -5.47
N TYR A 166 -19.41 17.30 -4.48
CA TYR A 166 -18.83 18.00 -3.32
C TYR A 166 -17.57 18.79 -3.71
N GLU A 167 -17.36 19.92 -3.08
CA GLU A 167 -16.11 20.67 -3.11
C GLU A 167 -15.15 20.04 -2.07
N VAL A 168 -14.17 19.28 -2.55
CA VAL A 168 -13.26 18.52 -1.69
C VAL A 168 -11.89 19.18 -1.61
N THR A 169 -11.40 19.37 -0.38
CA THR A 169 -10.00 19.76 -0.12
C THR A 169 -9.29 18.67 0.66
N VAL A 170 -8.19 18.17 0.09
CA VAL A 170 -7.30 17.19 0.72
C VAL A 170 -6.11 17.91 1.33
N TYR A 171 -5.87 17.71 2.62
CA TYR A 171 -4.71 18.21 3.35
C TYR A 171 -3.69 17.10 3.51
N GLU A 172 -2.48 17.30 3.00
CA GLU A 172 -1.40 16.33 3.03
C GLU A 172 -0.21 16.86 3.82
N LEU A 173 0.30 16.05 4.75
CA LEU A 173 1.47 16.37 5.57
C LEU A 173 2.75 16.56 4.73
N PHE A 174 2.97 15.70 3.75
CA PHE A 174 4.17 15.74 2.92
C PHE A 174 4.03 16.69 1.73
N HIS A 175 5.17 16.98 1.09
CA HIS A 175 5.24 17.82 -0.11
C HIS A 175 4.75 17.12 -1.40
N LYS A 176 4.36 15.85 -1.30
CA LYS A 176 3.80 15.05 -2.40
C LYS A 176 2.59 14.28 -1.93
N ALA A 177 1.51 14.34 -2.70
CA ALA A 177 0.32 13.55 -2.47
C ALA A 177 0.54 12.08 -2.86
N GLY A 178 -0.17 11.16 -2.17
CA GLY A 178 -0.15 9.72 -2.42
C GLY A 178 0.10 8.89 -1.16
N GLY A 179 0.55 9.48 -0.07
CA GLY A 179 0.84 8.78 1.18
C GLY A 179 1.81 7.62 0.96
N VAL A 180 1.48 6.42 1.50
CA VAL A 180 2.32 5.22 1.39
C VAL A 180 2.64 4.80 -0.05
N LEU A 181 1.82 5.18 -1.04
CA LEU A 181 2.08 4.92 -2.46
C LEU A 181 3.34 5.64 -2.94
N VAL A 182 3.68 6.76 -2.31
CA VAL A 182 4.83 7.60 -2.69
C VAL A 182 6.01 7.37 -1.75
N TYR A 183 5.80 7.37 -0.43
CA TYR A 183 6.91 7.24 0.51
C TYR A 183 7.30 5.79 0.83
N GLY A 184 6.35 4.84 0.79
CA GLY A 184 6.54 3.48 1.27
C GLY A 184 6.84 2.47 0.17
N ILE A 185 6.04 2.43 -0.90
CA ILE A 185 6.18 1.43 -1.97
C ILE A 185 7.31 1.85 -2.92
N PRO A 186 8.29 0.98 -3.22
CA PRO A 186 9.43 1.32 -4.08
C PRO A 186 9.05 1.64 -5.53
N GLU A 187 9.90 2.44 -6.19
CA GLU A 187 9.77 2.83 -7.60
C GLU A 187 9.64 1.61 -8.51
N PHE A 188 10.45 0.58 -8.28
CA PHE A 188 10.47 -0.65 -9.08
C PHE A 188 9.22 -1.53 -8.95
N ARG A 189 8.32 -1.25 -7.99
CA ARG A 189 7.00 -1.88 -7.85
C ARG A 189 5.87 -0.97 -8.28
N LEU A 190 5.99 0.31 -7.95
CA LEU A 190 4.99 1.34 -8.25
C LEU A 190 5.69 2.64 -8.64
N PRO A 191 5.93 2.87 -9.92
CA PRO A 191 6.52 4.11 -10.42
C PRO A 191 5.74 5.35 -9.96
N LYS A 192 6.43 6.36 -9.44
CA LYS A 192 5.79 7.54 -8.85
C LYS A 192 5.06 8.40 -9.87
N ALA A 193 5.46 8.31 -11.15
CA ALA A 193 4.74 8.94 -12.25
C ALA A 193 3.30 8.40 -12.39
N ILE A 194 3.07 7.13 -12.10
CA ILE A 194 1.73 6.52 -12.10
C ILE A 194 0.89 7.13 -10.99
N VAL A 195 1.41 7.21 -9.77
CA VAL A 195 0.70 7.81 -8.65
C VAL A 195 0.38 9.27 -8.92
N ALA A 196 1.35 10.03 -9.45
CA ALA A 196 1.15 11.44 -9.81
C ALA A 196 0.03 11.61 -10.86
N ARG A 197 -0.07 10.72 -11.85
CA ARG A 197 -1.14 10.74 -12.85
C ARG A 197 -2.52 10.45 -12.25
N GLU A 198 -2.63 9.46 -11.36
CA GLU A 198 -3.87 9.17 -10.65
C GLU A 198 -4.32 10.36 -9.79
N VAL A 199 -3.38 11.01 -9.09
CA VAL A 199 -3.65 12.23 -8.30
C VAL A 199 -4.10 13.37 -9.21
N ALA A 200 -3.40 13.61 -10.34
CA ALA A 200 -3.78 14.65 -11.30
C ALA A 200 -5.18 14.43 -11.89
N SER A 201 -5.62 13.18 -12.05
CA SER A 201 -6.98 12.87 -12.50
C SER A 201 -8.03 13.33 -11.48
N LEU A 202 -7.75 13.24 -10.18
CA LEU A 202 -8.63 13.77 -9.13
C LEU A 202 -8.64 15.31 -9.11
N GLU A 203 -7.48 15.94 -9.28
CA GLU A 203 -7.38 17.41 -9.38
C GLU A 203 -8.15 17.94 -10.61
N ALA A 204 -8.08 17.23 -11.73
CA ALA A 204 -8.84 17.57 -12.94
C ALA A 204 -10.37 17.51 -12.71
N MET A 205 -10.85 16.61 -11.83
CA MET A 205 -12.26 16.57 -11.41
C MET A 205 -12.64 17.72 -10.44
N GLY A 206 -11.67 18.49 -9.94
CA GLY A 206 -11.91 19.62 -9.05
C GLY A 206 -11.52 19.41 -7.60
N VAL A 207 -10.90 18.27 -7.25
CA VAL A 207 -10.33 18.06 -5.91
C VAL A 207 -9.15 19.02 -5.73
N LYS A 208 -9.16 19.79 -4.64
CA LYS A 208 -8.03 20.64 -4.24
C LYS A 208 -7.10 19.85 -3.33
N ILE A 209 -5.81 19.84 -3.60
CA ILE A 209 -4.80 19.22 -2.75
C ILE A 209 -3.88 20.29 -2.17
N VAL A 210 -3.75 20.31 -0.85
CA VAL A 210 -2.90 21.23 -0.08
C VAL A 210 -1.81 20.40 0.59
N THR A 211 -0.60 20.46 0.05
CA THR A 211 0.58 19.79 0.61
C THR A 211 1.22 20.63 1.72
N ASP A 212 2.17 20.02 2.47
CA ASP A 212 2.88 20.64 3.58
C ASP A 212 1.95 21.17 4.69
N ALA A 213 0.77 20.55 4.84
CA ALA A 213 -0.29 20.95 5.75
C ALA A 213 -0.49 19.91 6.87
N VAL A 214 -0.03 20.24 8.07
CA VAL A 214 -0.12 19.37 9.25
C VAL A 214 -1.39 19.66 10.02
N VAL A 215 -2.47 18.95 9.71
CA VAL A 215 -3.71 19.03 10.50
C VAL A 215 -3.47 18.53 11.92
N GLY A 216 -3.97 19.27 12.91
CA GLY A 216 -3.66 19.10 14.31
C GLY A 216 -2.45 19.93 14.79
N ARG A 217 -1.80 20.72 13.87
CA ARG A 217 -0.74 21.67 14.20
C ARG A 217 -0.93 23.02 13.52
N ALA A 218 -1.02 23.03 12.19
CA ALA A 218 -1.22 24.24 11.40
C ALA A 218 -2.70 24.68 11.39
N ILE A 219 -3.59 23.69 11.43
CA ILE A 219 -5.05 23.85 11.52
C ILE A 219 -5.62 22.66 12.29
N SER A 220 -6.57 22.89 13.18
CA SER A 220 -7.27 21.82 13.91
C SER A 220 -8.46 21.28 13.12
N ILE A 221 -9.00 20.13 13.54
CA ILE A 221 -10.23 19.57 12.97
C ILE A 221 -11.41 20.48 13.27
N ASP A 222 -11.46 21.05 14.47
CA ASP A 222 -12.54 21.98 14.88
C ASP A 222 -12.52 23.27 14.04
N GLU A 223 -11.36 23.85 13.76
CA GLU A 223 -11.23 25.02 12.87
C GLU A 223 -11.69 24.68 11.44
N LEU A 224 -11.38 23.48 10.92
CA LEU A 224 -11.90 23.04 9.62
C LEU A 224 -13.44 23.06 9.59
N LEU A 225 -14.09 22.58 10.65
CA LEU A 225 -15.56 22.50 10.73
C LEU A 225 -16.22 23.86 11.01
N THR A 226 -15.60 24.71 11.85
CA THR A 226 -16.25 25.94 12.35
C THR A 226 -15.84 27.20 11.61
N GLU A 227 -14.57 27.32 11.23
CA GLU A 227 -14.02 28.54 10.61
C GLU A 227 -13.86 28.42 9.11
N GLU A 228 -13.36 27.26 8.63
CA GLU A 228 -13.16 27.03 7.20
C GLU A 228 -14.45 26.59 6.48
N GLY A 229 -15.52 26.27 7.23
CA GLY A 229 -16.84 25.99 6.71
C GLY A 229 -16.95 24.63 6.00
N PHE A 230 -16.16 23.64 6.37
CA PHE A 230 -16.37 22.25 5.94
C PHE A 230 -17.52 21.62 6.74
N GLU A 231 -18.38 20.88 6.11
CA GLU A 231 -19.53 20.25 6.76
C GLU A 231 -19.21 18.88 7.34
N ALA A 232 -18.16 18.26 6.84
CA ALA A 232 -17.60 17.00 7.36
C ALA A 232 -16.10 16.93 7.10
N VAL A 233 -15.41 16.09 7.91
CA VAL A 233 -13.98 15.81 7.77
C VAL A 233 -13.77 14.30 7.70
N PHE A 234 -12.99 13.84 6.72
CA PHE A 234 -12.52 12.44 6.64
C PHE A 234 -11.07 12.34 7.09
N LEU A 235 -10.76 11.42 8.00
CA LEU A 235 -9.41 11.15 8.51
C LEU A 235 -8.83 9.89 7.88
N GLY A 236 -7.99 10.09 6.87
CA GLY A 236 -7.23 9.04 6.19
C GLY A 236 -5.72 9.14 6.46
N SER A 237 -5.33 9.51 7.70
CA SER A 237 -3.94 9.80 8.09
C SER A 237 -3.00 8.58 8.11
N GLY A 238 -3.54 7.38 7.93
CA GLY A 238 -2.77 6.15 7.86
C GLY A 238 -2.11 5.72 9.18
N ALA A 239 -1.11 4.84 9.07
CA ALA A 239 -0.31 4.35 10.20
C ALA A 239 1.18 4.43 9.80
N GLY A 240 1.84 5.51 10.19
CA GLY A 240 3.23 5.81 9.82
C GLY A 240 4.23 5.76 10.97
N LEU A 241 3.79 5.55 12.22
CA LEU A 241 4.69 5.49 13.37
C LEU A 241 5.31 4.08 13.48
N PRO A 242 6.64 3.93 13.30
CA PRO A 242 7.29 2.62 13.28
C PRO A 242 7.28 1.96 14.67
N ARG A 243 7.31 0.63 14.66
CA ARG A 243 7.53 -0.20 15.84
C ARG A 243 8.93 -0.76 15.85
N PHE A 244 9.53 -0.81 17.03
CA PHE A 244 10.85 -1.36 17.30
C PHE A 244 10.74 -2.62 18.15
N LEU A 245 11.83 -3.41 18.20
CA LEU A 245 11.91 -4.63 19.02
C LEU A 245 11.95 -4.30 20.54
N GLY A 246 12.52 -3.15 20.90
CA GLY A 246 12.79 -2.78 22.29
C GLY A 246 13.99 -3.53 22.87
N ILE A 247 15.00 -3.85 22.05
CA ILE A 247 16.20 -4.56 22.43
C ILE A 247 17.40 -3.63 22.63
N PRO A 248 18.41 -4.01 23.44
CA PRO A 248 19.62 -3.22 23.60
C PRO A 248 20.32 -2.95 22.26
N GLY A 249 20.77 -1.70 22.06
CA GLY A 249 21.53 -1.29 20.89
C GLY A 249 20.70 -0.79 19.71
N GLU A 250 19.37 -0.74 19.79
CA GLU A 250 18.52 -0.18 18.70
C GLU A 250 18.74 1.33 18.44
N ASN A 251 19.46 2.01 19.32
CA ASN A 251 19.84 3.41 19.15
C ASN A 251 21.22 3.60 18.47
N LEU A 252 21.86 2.56 18.02
CA LEU A 252 23.14 2.62 17.32
C LEU A 252 22.98 3.18 15.89
N LEU A 253 24.06 3.78 15.40
CA LEU A 253 24.16 4.28 14.01
C LEU A 253 24.17 3.11 13.03
N GLY A 254 23.22 3.06 12.13
CA GLY A 254 23.00 1.93 11.21
C GLY A 254 21.76 1.12 11.55
N VAL A 255 21.05 1.46 12.64
CA VAL A 255 19.69 0.96 12.89
C VAL A 255 18.68 1.95 12.31
N TYR A 256 17.76 1.45 11.52
CA TYR A 256 16.70 2.23 10.85
C TYR A 256 15.34 1.57 11.06
N SER A 257 14.30 2.37 11.08
CA SER A 257 12.98 1.84 10.78
C SER A 257 12.83 1.70 9.26
N ALA A 258 12.04 0.72 8.81
CA ALA A 258 11.75 0.56 7.39
C ALA A 258 11.06 1.80 6.80
N ASN A 259 10.21 2.48 7.59
CA ASN A 259 9.58 3.72 7.16
C ASN A 259 10.59 4.83 6.86
N GLU A 260 11.57 5.04 7.75
CA GLU A 260 12.63 6.01 7.53
C GLU A 260 13.45 5.66 6.29
N PHE A 261 13.91 4.42 6.20
CA PHE A 261 14.73 3.95 5.10
C PHE A 261 14.01 4.10 3.75
N LEU A 262 12.76 3.61 3.67
CA LEU A 262 11.97 3.68 2.44
C LEU A 262 11.56 5.11 2.08
N THR A 263 11.27 5.98 3.06
CA THR A 263 10.95 7.39 2.80
C THR A 263 12.14 8.12 2.17
N ARG A 264 13.36 7.89 2.66
CA ARG A 264 14.58 8.46 2.06
C ARG A 264 14.76 8.00 0.60
N ILE A 265 14.48 6.73 0.33
CA ILE A 265 14.64 6.16 -1.02
C ILE A 265 13.53 6.63 -1.94
N ASN A 266 12.28 6.47 -1.55
CA ASN A 266 11.13 6.62 -2.46
C ASN A 266 10.67 8.08 -2.59
N LEU A 267 10.40 8.76 -1.46
CA LEU A 267 9.93 10.14 -1.46
C LEU A 267 11.08 11.12 -1.73
N MET A 268 12.21 10.93 -1.03
CA MET A 268 13.38 11.81 -1.10
C MET A 268 14.40 11.37 -2.16
N LYS A 269 14.13 10.27 -2.87
CA LYS A 269 14.87 9.76 -4.05
C LYS A 269 16.38 9.59 -3.83
N ALA A 270 16.77 9.07 -2.65
CA ALA A 270 18.17 8.88 -2.26
C ALA A 270 18.99 7.97 -3.20
N TYR A 271 18.34 7.20 -4.09
CA TYR A 271 18.97 6.36 -5.10
C TYR A 271 19.41 7.14 -6.36
N ARG A 272 19.03 8.41 -6.48
CA ARG A 272 19.32 9.25 -7.66
C ARG A 272 20.48 10.18 -7.37
N GLU A 273 21.38 10.32 -8.32
CA GLU A 273 22.56 11.20 -8.22
C GLU A 273 22.20 12.69 -8.27
N ASP A 274 21.05 13.05 -8.85
CA ASP A 274 20.56 14.44 -8.96
C ASP A 274 19.78 14.91 -7.73
N TYR A 275 19.80 14.13 -6.62
CA TYR A 275 19.17 14.46 -5.35
C TYR A 275 20.20 14.42 -4.21
N ASP A 276 20.23 15.47 -3.39
CA ASP A 276 21.15 15.60 -2.25
C ASP A 276 20.67 14.86 -0.97
N THR A 277 19.85 13.82 -1.13
CA THR A 277 19.35 13.06 0.00
C THR A 277 20.43 12.16 0.58
N PRO A 278 20.87 12.39 1.83
CA PRO A 278 21.92 11.57 2.42
C PRO A 278 21.43 10.15 2.70
N ILE A 279 22.15 9.17 2.17
CA ILE A 279 21.97 7.75 2.49
C ILE A 279 23.33 7.09 2.66
N LYS A 280 23.47 6.26 3.70
CA LYS A 280 24.68 5.46 3.88
C LYS A 280 24.53 4.15 3.11
N HIS A 281 25.52 3.83 2.29
CA HIS A 281 25.62 2.55 1.63
C HIS A 281 26.21 1.52 2.60
N HIS A 282 25.48 0.44 2.81
CA HIS A 282 25.82 -0.65 3.69
C HIS A 282 26.20 -1.87 2.88
N LYS A 283 27.15 -2.67 3.38
CA LYS A 283 27.59 -3.91 2.72
C LYS A 283 26.73 -5.10 3.11
N CYS A 284 26.38 -5.16 4.38
CA CYS A 284 25.66 -6.30 4.94
C CYS A 284 24.47 -5.80 5.78
N VAL A 285 23.25 -6.04 5.30
CA VAL A 285 22.02 -5.50 5.87
C VAL A 285 21.12 -6.60 6.39
N ALA A 286 20.67 -6.49 7.65
CA ALA A 286 19.62 -7.33 8.19
C ALA A 286 18.28 -6.56 8.21
N VAL A 287 17.25 -7.10 7.56
CA VAL A 287 15.89 -6.59 7.62
C VAL A 287 15.07 -7.48 8.52
N VAL A 288 14.57 -6.94 9.62
CA VAL A 288 13.84 -7.70 10.64
C VAL A 288 12.34 -7.63 10.39
N GLY A 289 11.76 -8.76 10.04
CA GLY A 289 10.35 -8.90 9.62
C GLY A 289 10.24 -9.57 8.26
N ALA A 290 9.04 -10.01 7.88
CA ALA A 290 8.80 -10.70 6.61
C ALA A 290 7.48 -10.28 5.93
N GLY A 291 6.97 -9.09 6.22
CA GLY A 291 5.84 -8.48 5.49
C GLY A 291 6.28 -7.83 4.17
N ASN A 292 5.33 -7.28 3.42
CA ASN A 292 5.63 -6.57 2.17
C ASN A 292 6.65 -5.44 2.37
N VAL A 293 6.55 -4.70 3.48
CA VAL A 293 7.51 -3.62 3.82
C VAL A 293 8.93 -4.17 4.02
N ALA A 294 9.08 -5.38 4.59
CA ALA A 294 10.38 -6.03 4.73
C ALA A 294 10.96 -6.43 3.36
N MET A 295 10.12 -6.97 2.46
CA MET A 295 10.56 -7.27 1.09
C MET A 295 10.98 -5.99 0.36
N ASP A 296 10.22 -4.91 0.49
CA ASP A 296 10.54 -3.61 -0.10
C ASP A 296 11.87 -3.06 0.41
N ALA A 297 12.08 -3.09 1.74
CA ALA A 297 13.33 -2.62 2.35
C ALA A 297 14.54 -3.47 1.94
N ALA A 298 14.40 -4.80 1.93
CA ALA A 298 15.47 -5.72 1.54
C ALA A 298 15.87 -5.55 0.07
N ARG A 299 14.89 -5.46 -0.81
CA ARG A 299 15.11 -5.26 -2.24
C ARG A 299 15.68 -3.87 -2.55
N CYS A 300 15.30 -2.84 -1.78
CA CYS A 300 15.93 -1.51 -1.85
C CYS A 300 17.38 -1.55 -1.39
N ALA A 301 17.68 -2.22 -0.28
CA ALA A 301 19.06 -2.35 0.22
C ALA A 301 19.96 -3.04 -0.82
N LYS A 302 19.48 -4.10 -1.49
CA LYS A 302 20.20 -4.78 -2.57
C LYS A 302 20.51 -3.82 -3.73
N ARG A 303 19.53 -3.01 -4.16
CA ARG A 303 19.68 -2.02 -5.24
C ARG A 303 20.62 -0.87 -4.89
N LEU A 304 20.75 -0.55 -3.61
CA LEU A 304 21.73 0.43 -3.11
C LEU A 304 23.16 -0.13 -2.97
N GLY A 305 23.39 -1.37 -3.43
CA GLY A 305 24.70 -1.97 -3.53
C GLY A 305 25.12 -2.84 -2.34
N ALA A 306 24.19 -3.24 -1.45
CA ALA A 306 24.51 -4.19 -0.39
C ALA A 306 24.92 -5.54 -1.00
N GLU A 307 26.08 -6.04 -0.57
CA GLU A 307 26.64 -7.33 -0.99
C GLU A 307 25.76 -8.47 -0.45
N HIS A 308 25.41 -8.39 0.85
CA HIS A 308 24.55 -9.34 1.54
C HIS A 308 23.32 -8.66 2.14
N VAL A 309 22.15 -9.22 1.90
CA VAL A 309 20.90 -8.76 2.50
C VAL A 309 20.17 -9.95 3.12
N TYR A 310 19.89 -9.87 4.42
CA TYR A 310 19.20 -10.91 5.17
C TYR A 310 17.81 -10.45 5.58
N VAL A 311 16.79 -11.25 5.28
CA VAL A 311 15.48 -11.13 5.91
C VAL A 311 15.48 -12.01 7.15
N VAL A 312 15.47 -11.40 8.33
CA VAL A 312 15.47 -12.10 9.62
C VAL A 312 14.05 -12.23 10.12
N TYR A 313 13.56 -13.47 10.23
CA TYR A 313 12.18 -13.72 10.58
C TYR A 313 12.03 -14.84 11.61
N ARG A 314 11.24 -14.56 12.66
CA ARG A 314 11.05 -15.44 13.81
C ARG A 314 10.18 -16.68 13.58
N ARG A 315 9.57 -16.83 12.39
CA ARG A 315 8.76 -17.98 11.98
C ARG A 315 9.31 -18.63 10.72
N SER A 316 8.62 -19.65 10.20
CA SER A 316 9.00 -20.33 8.97
C SER A 316 8.49 -19.62 7.71
N MET A 317 8.85 -20.15 6.54
CA MET A 317 8.41 -19.65 5.25
C MET A 317 6.88 -19.71 5.07
N GLU A 318 6.22 -20.66 5.70
CA GLU A 318 4.77 -20.85 5.64
C GLU A 318 4.01 -19.68 6.28
N GLU A 319 4.58 -19.05 7.31
CA GLU A 319 3.98 -17.93 8.01
C GLU A 319 4.42 -16.56 7.47
N VAL A 320 5.17 -16.50 6.37
CA VAL A 320 5.57 -15.23 5.73
C VAL A 320 4.31 -14.53 5.20
N PRO A 321 3.99 -13.31 5.71
CA PRO A 321 2.75 -12.62 5.33
C PRO A 321 2.88 -11.79 4.05
N ALA A 322 4.08 -11.63 3.49
CA ALA A 322 4.30 -10.92 2.24
C ALA A 322 3.64 -11.63 1.05
N ARG A 323 3.33 -10.89 -0.01
CA ARG A 323 2.89 -11.46 -1.28
C ARG A 323 3.90 -12.49 -1.79
N LYS A 324 3.40 -13.62 -2.27
CA LYS A 324 4.24 -14.71 -2.78
C LYS A 324 5.17 -14.25 -3.91
N GLU A 325 4.67 -13.40 -4.79
CA GLU A 325 5.42 -12.81 -5.89
C GLU A 325 6.60 -11.96 -5.36
N GLU A 326 6.39 -11.13 -4.32
CA GLU A 326 7.44 -10.31 -3.73
C GLU A 326 8.52 -11.13 -2.99
N VAL A 327 8.10 -12.23 -2.34
CA VAL A 327 9.05 -13.19 -1.74
C VAL A 327 9.89 -13.86 -2.81
N HIS A 328 9.27 -14.29 -3.90
CA HIS A 328 9.96 -14.90 -5.04
C HIS A 328 10.96 -13.94 -5.67
N HIS A 329 10.53 -12.70 -5.96
CA HIS A 329 11.42 -11.67 -6.48
C HIS A 329 12.60 -11.38 -5.55
N ALA A 330 12.38 -11.30 -4.23
CA ALA A 330 13.46 -11.10 -3.28
C ALA A 330 14.49 -12.24 -3.31
N GLN A 331 14.03 -13.50 -3.40
CA GLN A 331 14.91 -14.67 -3.53
C GLN A 331 15.70 -14.67 -4.83
N GLU A 332 15.07 -14.36 -5.96
CA GLU A 332 15.75 -14.24 -7.27
C GLU A 332 16.77 -13.10 -7.29
N GLU A 333 16.53 -12.04 -6.50
CA GLU A 333 17.43 -10.89 -6.34
C GLU A 333 18.53 -11.13 -5.28
N GLU A 334 18.75 -12.40 -4.90
CA GLU A 334 19.80 -12.84 -3.96
C GLU A 334 19.62 -12.33 -2.51
N VAL A 335 18.38 -12.08 -2.08
CA VAL A 335 18.06 -11.82 -0.68
C VAL A 335 17.97 -13.15 0.08
N GLU A 336 18.73 -13.30 1.14
CA GLU A 336 18.76 -14.50 1.96
C GLU A 336 17.75 -14.45 3.10
N PHE A 337 17.06 -15.57 3.36
CA PHE A 337 16.08 -15.67 4.45
C PHE A 337 16.69 -16.43 5.66
N LYS A 338 16.86 -15.73 6.75
CA LYS A 338 17.23 -16.29 8.07
C LYS A 338 15.94 -16.52 8.86
N LEU A 339 15.28 -17.64 8.56
CA LEU A 339 14.03 -18.04 9.20
C LEU A 339 14.27 -18.60 10.60
N LEU A 340 13.20 -18.71 11.41
CA LEU A 340 13.26 -19.19 12.79
C LEU A 340 14.38 -18.49 13.58
N THR A 341 14.51 -17.19 13.37
CA THR A 341 15.58 -16.36 13.93
C THR A 341 15.01 -15.05 14.44
N ASN A 342 15.35 -14.68 15.67
CA ASN A 342 14.90 -13.42 16.28
C ASN A 342 16.08 -12.65 16.88
N PRO A 343 16.27 -11.35 16.56
CA PRO A 343 17.28 -10.53 17.20
C PRO A 343 16.99 -10.33 18.69
N VAL A 344 18.02 -10.30 19.52
CA VAL A 344 17.94 -10.05 20.97
C VAL A 344 18.79 -8.87 21.41
N ARG A 345 19.80 -8.47 20.62
CA ARG A 345 20.65 -7.31 20.88
C ARG A 345 21.31 -6.85 19.58
N VAL A 346 21.51 -5.54 19.43
CA VAL A 346 22.37 -4.96 18.38
C VAL A 346 23.74 -4.70 18.97
N ILE A 347 24.79 -5.07 18.23
CA ILE A 347 26.20 -4.94 18.63
C ILE A 347 26.83 -3.79 17.85
N GLY A 348 27.54 -2.90 18.53
CA GLY A 348 28.21 -1.75 17.92
C GLY A 348 29.68 -1.68 18.24
N ASP A 349 30.41 -0.86 17.47
CA ASP A 349 31.79 -0.50 17.73
C ASP A 349 31.92 0.65 18.76
N GLU A 350 33.13 1.05 19.07
CA GLU A 350 33.43 2.16 20.00
C GLU A 350 32.89 3.53 19.50
N LYS A 351 32.61 3.68 18.21
CA LYS A 351 32.03 4.88 17.58
C LYS A 351 30.51 4.84 17.53
N GLY A 352 29.92 3.75 18.02
CA GLY A 352 28.46 3.57 18.02
C GLY A 352 27.85 3.10 16.68
N TYR A 353 28.65 2.58 15.75
CA TYR A 353 28.15 1.99 14.52
C TYR A 353 27.84 0.50 14.68
N VAL A 354 26.78 0.02 14.06
CA VAL A 354 26.42 -1.40 14.01
C VAL A 354 27.52 -2.22 13.38
N THR A 355 27.89 -3.33 14.04
CA THR A 355 28.85 -4.33 13.57
C THR A 355 28.26 -5.73 13.54
N GLY A 356 27.10 -5.94 14.15
CA GLY A 356 26.40 -7.20 14.14
C GLY A 356 25.10 -7.16 14.93
N ILE A 357 24.33 -8.22 14.81
CA ILE A 357 23.16 -8.48 15.65
C ILE A 357 23.29 -9.85 16.32
N GLU A 358 23.08 -9.91 17.62
CA GLU A 358 22.92 -11.17 18.32
C GLU A 358 21.50 -11.67 18.13
N CYS A 359 21.38 -12.89 17.64
CA CYS A 359 20.13 -13.56 17.37
C CYS A 359 19.98 -14.83 18.19
N ILE A 360 18.75 -15.24 18.46
CA ILE A 360 18.39 -16.52 19.02
C ILE A 360 17.58 -17.33 18.02
N LYS A 361 17.78 -18.65 17.98
CA LYS A 361 16.95 -19.54 17.17
C LYS A 361 15.58 -19.71 17.79
N MET A 362 14.60 -19.94 16.94
CA MET A 362 13.20 -20.09 17.33
C MET A 362 12.69 -21.47 16.92
N GLU A 363 11.73 -21.99 17.68
CA GLU A 363 10.89 -23.12 17.32
C GLU A 363 9.45 -22.64 17.20
N LEU A 364 8.61 -23.40 16.47
CA LEU A 364 7.19 -23.10 16.33
C LEU A 364 6.38 -24.01 17.24
N GLY A 365 5.61 -23.39 18.15
CA GLY A 365 4.63 -24.06 18.98
C GLY A 365 3.34 -24.38 18.23
N GLU A 366 2.32 -24.78 18.98
CA GLU A 366 0.99 -25.08 18.44
C GLU A 366 0.33 -23.83 17.78
N PRO A 367 -0.52 -24.04 16.77
CA PRO A 367 -1.25 -22.96 16.13
C PRO A 367 -2.22 -22.26 17.09
N ASP A 368 -2.32 -20.92 17.01
CA ASP A 368 -3.36 -20.15 17.68
C ASP A 368 -4.73 -20.33 16.98
N GLU A 369 -5.80 -19.72 17.54
CA GLU A 369 -7.16 -19.76 16.98
C GLU A 369 -7.25 -19.28 15.51
N LYS A 370 -6.24 -18.52 15.06
CA LYS A 370 -6.09 -18.01 13.68
C LYS A 370 -5.17 -18.88 12.84
N GLY A 371 -4.75 -20.04 13.35
CA GLY A 371 -3.88 -20.99 12.68
C GLY A 371 -2.40 -20.55 12.63
N ARG A 372 -1.97 -19.52 13.38
CA ARG A 372 -0.59 -19.03 13.40
C ARG A 372 0.18 -19.66 14.54
N ARG A 373 1.32 -20.27 14.23
CA ARG A 373 2.20 -20.91 15.21
C ARG A 373 3.00 -19.86 15.98
N ARG A 374 3.00 -19.97 17.32
CA ARG A 374 3.74 -19.07 18.20
C ARG A 374 5.25 -19.36 18.11
N PRO A 375 6.12 -18.37 17.85
CA PRO A 375 7.56 -18.60 17.92
C PRO A 375 8.02 -18.67 19.38
N ILE A 376 8.83 -19.68 19.69
CA ILE A 376 9.36 -20.00 21.03
C ILE A 376 10.88 -19.94 20.94
N PRO A 377 11.60 -19.16 21.79
CA PRO A 377 13.04 -19.14 21.80
C PRO A 377 13.65 -20.48 22.21
N VAL A 378 14.70 -20.90 21.53
CA VAL A 378 15.53 -22.07 21.90
C VAL A 378 16.67 -21.58 22.80
N GLU A 379 16.61 -21.88 24.10
CA GLU A 379 17.60 -21.42 25.05
C GLU A 379 19.01 -21.88 24.68
N GLY A 380 20.01 -20.99 24.86
CA GLY A 380 21.40 -21.27 24.58
C GLY A 380 21.77 -21.35 23.09
N SER A 381 20.87 -21.04 22.19
CA SER A 381 21.10 -21.06 20.72
C SER A 381 21.58 -19.72 20.14
N ASN A 382 22.03 -18.81 21.01
CA ASN A 382 22.45 -17.48 20.57
C ASN A 382 23.65 -17.56 19.61
N PHE A 383 23.62 -16.70 18.60
CA PHE A 383 24.68 -16.51 17.62
C PHE A 383 24.73 -15.08 17.12
N VAL A 384 25.85 -14.67 16.59
CA VAL A 384 26.02 -13.35 16.00
C VAL A 384 25.93 -13.45 14.49
N LEU A 385 25.11 -12.58 13.90
CA LEU A 385 25.06 -12.30 12.47
C LEU A 385 25.80 -10.98 12.23
N GLU A 386 26.91 -11.05 11.50
CA GLU A 386 27.73 -9.88 11.16
C GLU A 386 26.99 -9.04 10.12
N VAL A 387 26.64 -7.81 10.50
CA VAL A 387 25.95 -6.83 9.63
C VAL A 387 26.40 -5.43 10.01
N ASP A 388 26.36 -4.49 9.06
CA ASP A 388 26.67 -3.08 9.29
C ASP A 388 25.42 -2.19 9.26
N ALA A 389 24.22 -2.80 9.08
CA ALA A 389 22.94 -2.15 9.28
C ALA A 389 21.84 -3.14 9.69
N MET A 390 20.88 -2.64 10.47
CA MET A 390 19.62 -3.31 10.80
C MET A 390 18.45 -2.40 10.42
N ILE A 391 17.43 -2.98 9.77
CA ILE A 391 16.20 -2.28 9.37
C ILE A 391 15.01 -2.97 10.03
N ASP A 392 14.33 -2.28 10.95
CA ASP A 392 13.13 -2.78 11.60
C ASP A 392 11.89 -2.62 10.69
N ALA A 393 11.36 -3.75 10.23
CA ALA A 393 10.14 -3.86 9.41
C ALA A 393 9.01 -4.58 10.17
N LEU A 394 8.76 -4.17 11.41
CA LEU A 394 7.86 -4.83 12.38
C LEU A 394 6.42 -4.32 12.34
N GLY A 395 6.10 -3.51 11.34
CA GLY A 395 4.83 -2.85 11.20
C GLY A 395 4.80 -1.47 11.86
N THR A 396 3.65 -0.83 11.75
CA THR A 396 3.45 0.57 12.14
C THR A 396 2.17 0.73 12.95
N SER A 397 2.01 1.89 13.58
CA SER A 397 0.80 2.32 14.27
C SER A 397 0.40 3.73 13.83
N PRO A 398 -0.87 4.14 14.00
CA PRO A 398 -1.31 5.50 13.72
C PRO A 398 -0.57 6.53 14.56
N ASN A 399 -0.31 7.71 13.96
CA ASN A 399 0.26 8.83 14.71
C ASN A 399 -0.79 9.40 15.68
N PRO A 400 -0.47 9.59 16.97
CA PRO A 400 -1.42 10.06 17.98
C PRO A 400 -1.82 11.53 17.84
N LEU A 401 -1.21 12.30 16.94
CA LEU A 401 -1.38 13.75 16.83
C LEU A 401 -2.86 14.16 16.77
N LEU A 402 -3.62 13.63 15.83
CA LEU A 402 -5.03 14.01 15.63
C LEU A 402 -5.86 13.72 16.88
N ARG A 403 -5.69 12.55 17.49
CA ARG A 403 -6.35 12.20 18.75
C ARG A 403 -6.01 13.15 19.89
N MET A 404 -4.73 13.55 19.98
CA MET A 404 -4.26 14.43 21.08
C MET A 404 -4.70 15.88 20.91
N THR A 405 -5.02 16.30 19.70
CA THR A 405 -5.38 17.69 19.37
C THR A 405 -6.87 17.89 19.08
N THR A 406 -7.68 16.83 19.17
CA THR A 406 -9.13 16.87 18.89
C THR A 406 -9.89 16.26 20.07
N PRO A 407 -10.45 17.09 20.98
CA PRO A 407 -11.28 16.60 22.07
C PRO A 407 -12.48 15.78 21.58
N GLY A 408 -12.74 14.65 22.20
CA GLY A 408 -13.85 13.77 21.83
C GLY A 408 -13.54 12.77 20.67
N LEU A 409 -12.36 12.86 20.05
CA LEU A 409 -11.91 11.86 19.10
C LEU A 409 -11.16 10.73 19.84
N GLU A 410 -11.78 9.57 19.93
CA GLU A 410 -11.26 8.44 20.70
C GLU A 410 -10.45 7.45 19.84
N ALA A 411 -9.57 6.73 20.52
CA ALA A 411 -8.77 5.65 19.90
C ALA A 411 -8.70 4.43 20.84
N ASP A 412 -8.44 3.28 20.27
CA ASP A 412 -8.24 2.03 21.00
C ASP A 412 -6.86 1.97 21.69
N LYS A 413 -6.60 0.88 22.41
CA LYS A 413 -5.33 0.63 23.10
C LYS A 413 -4.11 0.54 22.16
N HIS A 414 -4.32 0.37 20.87
CA HIS A 414 -3.26 0.31 19.85
C HIS A 414 -3.05 1.66 19.14
N GLY A 415 -3.84 2.68 19.50
CA GLY A 415 -3.80 4.01 18.91
C GLY A 415 -4.60 4.15 17.62
N CYS A 416 -5.37 3.13 17.22
CA CYS A 416 -6.28 3.20 16.08
C CYS A 416 -7.53 3.99 16.45
N LEU A 417 -7.97 4.90 15.56
CA LEU A 417 -9.18 5.68 15.76
C LEU A 417 -10.41 4.76 15.85
N ILE A 418 -11.30 5.02 16.79
CA ILE A 418 -12.56 4.29 16.93
C ILE A 418 -13.54 4.84 15.89
N ALA A 419 -13.96 3.97 14.98
CA ALA A 419 -14.96 4.25 13.95
C ALA A 419 -15.84 3.02 13.70
N ASP A 420 -17.09 3.26 13.30
CA ASP A 420 -18.00 2.19 12.88
C ASP A 420 -17.71 1.67 11.46
N GLU A 421 -18.52 0.74 10.97
CA GLU A 421 -18.36 0.15 9.62
C GLU A 421 -18.55 1.17 8.48
N LYS A 422 -19.24 2.29 8.75
CA LYS A 422 -19.41 3.43 7.84
C LYS A 422 -18.31 4.48 7.98
N GLY A 423 -17.36 4.28 8.88
CA GLY A 423 -16.26 5.19 9.18
C GLY A 423 -16.64 6.34 10.12
N LYS A 424 -17.85 6.39 10.71
CA LYS A 424 -18.23 7.43 11.65
C LYS A 424 -17.44 7.27 12.95
N THR A 425 -16.75 8.37 13.39
CA THR A 425 -15.97 8.38 14.62
C THR A 425 -16.83 8.80 15.83
N THR A 426 -16.20 8.91 16.99
CA THR A 426 -16.82 9.42 18.22
C THR A 426 -17.06 10.94 18.20
N HIS A 427 -16.44 11.67 17.25
CA HIS A 427 -16.61 13.11 17.06
C HIS A 427 -17.60 13.37 15.93
N GLU A 428 -18.61 14.23 16.17
CA GLU A 428 -19.65 14.52 15.19
C GLU A 428 -19.10 15.22 13.94
N GLY A 429 -19.56 14.82 12.76
CA GLY A 429 -19.09 15.34 11.47
C GLY A 429 -17.71 14.81 11.06
N VAL A 430 -17.06 13.98 11.89
CA VAL A 430 -15.74 13.41 11.62
C VAL A 430 -15.83 11.92 11.31
N TYR A 431 -15.26 11.54 10.20
CA TYR A 431 -15.17 10.17 9.69
C TYR A 431 -13.73 9.73 9.60
N ALA A 432 -13.45 8.44 9.67
CA ALA A 432 -12.11 7.91 9.55
C ALA A 432 -12.11 6.57 8.79
N GLY A 433 -10.98 6.25 8.17
CA GLY A 433 -10.84 4.96 7.47
C GLY A 433 -9.39 4.62 7.11
N GLY A 434 -9.22 3.40 6.58
CA GLY A 434 -7.90 2.85 6.27
C GLY A 434 -7.07 2.57 7.51
N ASP A 435 -5.75 2.63 7.38
CA ASP A 435 -4.82 2.22 8.43
C ASP A 435 -4.91 3.09 9.71
N ALA A 436 -5.53 4.26 9.64
CA ALA A 436 -5.82 5.07 10.83
C ALA A 436 -6.81 4.39 11.80
N VAL A 437 -7.68 3.50 11.28
CA VAL A 437 -8.70 2.77 12.02
C VAL A 437 -8.33 1.30 12.23
N THR A 438 -7.81 0.63 11.20
CA THR A 438 -7.55 -0.82 11.25
C THR A 438 -6.11 -1.19 11.64
N GLY A 439 -5.21 -0.21 11.74
CA GLY A 439 -3.77 -0.46 11.68
C GLY A 439 -3.33 -0.80 10.24
N ALA A 440 -2.02 -1.02 10.05
CA ALA A 440 -1.46 -1.27 8.72
C ALA A 440 -2.09 -2.49 8.03
N ALA A 441 -2.69 -2.25 6.86
CA ALA A 441 -3.39 -3.26 6.06
C ALA A 441 -2.97 -3.18 4.58
N THR A 442 -3.92 -3.20 3.65
CA THR A 442 -3.63 -3.14 2.21
C THR A 442 -4.20 -1.89 1.57
N VAL A 443 -3.60 -1.45 0.46
CA VAL A 443 -4.06 -0.28 -0.32
C VAL A 443 -5.55 -0.38 -0.63
N ILE A 444 -6.01 -1.52 -1.14
CA ILE A 444 -7.40 -1.69 -1.56
C ILE A 444 -8.40 -1.75 -0.39
N LEU A 445 -7.99 -2.25 0.78
CA LEU A 445 -8.83 -2.20 2.00
C LEU A 445 -8.98 -0.75 2.49
N ALA A 446 -7.90 0.02 2.45
CA ALA A 446 -7.94 1.44 2.77
C ALA A 446 -8.85 2.21 1.80
N MET A 447 -8.79 1.89 0.49
CA MET A 447 -9.70 2.44 -0.52
C MET A 447 -11.15 2.10 -0.24
N GLY A 448 -11.44 0.83 0.11
CA GLY A 448 -12.80 0.40 0.48
C GLY A 448 -13.36 1.18 1.67
N ALA A 449 -12.52 1.41 2.70
CA ALA A 449 -12.92 2.23 3.85
C ALA A 449 -13.19 3.69 3.45
N GLY A 450 -12.36 4.29 2.60
CA GLY A 450 -12.58 5.63 2.06
C GLY A 450 -13.89 5.74 1.27
N LYS A 451 -14.22 4.71 0.49
CA LYS A 451 -15.47 4.61 -0.27
C LYS A 451 -16.70 4.55 0.63
N ASN A 452 -16.66 3.70 1.67
CA ASN A 452 -17.76 3.59 2.64
C ASN A 452 -17.97 4.91 3.38
N ALA A 453 -16.89 5.55 3.79
CA ALA A 453 -16.94 6.85 4.46
C ALA A 453 -17.51 7.96 3.56
N ALA A 454 -17.15 7.99 2.27
CA ALA A 454 -17.70 8.95 1.32
C ALA A 454 -19.23 8.84 1.21
N ALA A 455 -19.76 7.61 1.11
CA ALA A 455 -21.20 7.37 1.10
C ALA A 455 -21.88 7.80 2.41
N ALA A 456 -21.22 7.55 3.56
CA ALA A 456 -21.77 7.93 4.86
C ALA A 456 -21.74 9.45 5.10
N ILE A 457 -20.72 10.14 4.59
CA ILE A 457 -20.63 11.62 4.61
C ILE A 457 -21.75 12.22 3.74
N ASP A 458 -22.00 11.68 2.57
CA ASP A 458 -23.10 12.11 1.69
C ASP A 458 -24.45 11.96 2.39
N GLU A 459 -24.70 10.81 3.03
CA GLU A 459 -25.91 10.57 3.81
C GLU A 459 -26.04 11.56 4.99
N TYR A 460 -24.94 11.84 5.71
CA TYR A 460 -24.93 12.75 6.85
C TYR A 460 -25.25 14.19 6.44
N ILE A 461 -24.61 14.71 5.39
CA ILE A 461 -24.79 16.08 4.94
C ILE A 461 -26.22 16.29 4.39
N LYS A 462 -26.77 15.33 3.63
CA LYS A 462 -28.15 15.38 3.14
C LYS A 462 -29.17 15.42 4.28
N ASN A 463 -28.96 14.57 5.32
CA ASN A 463 -29.86 14.55 6.47
C ASN A 463 -29.77 15.80 7.35
N LYS A 464 -28.60 16.45 7.40
CA LYS A 464 -28.41 17.70 8.16
C LYS A 464 -29.10 18.90 7.52
N ASN A 465 -29.28 18.85 6.19
CA ASN A 465 -29.86 19.94 5.39
C ASN A 465 -31.31 19.66 4.93
N ALA A 466 -31.89 18.54 5.34
CA ALA A 466 -33.31 18.17 5.11
C ALA A 466 -34.20 18.70 6.23
#